data_de0bbd3519427c062f24384caf84329b
#
_entry.id   de0bbd3519427c062f24384caf84329b
#
_cell.length_a   1.000
_cell.length_b   1.000
_cell.length_c   1.000
_cell.angle_alpha   90.00
_cell.angle_beta   90.00
_cell.angle_gamma   90.00
#
_symmetry.space_group_name_H-M   'P 1'
#
loop_
_entity.id
_entity.type
_entity.pdbx_description
1 polymer ?
#
loop_
_entity_poly.entity_id
_entity_poly.type
_entity_poly.pdbx_seq_one_letter_code
_entity_poly.pdbx_strand_id
1 'polypeptide(L)'
;TKKATGSNLTQSYVKEFLTAYFTKKDLGENRNRYLPFMTEAAYQQEVNTEKEPATQAYKGYVVDTKLKSATIYIDQENKTAIVQVNYTQTQLQKKNNYANAQTNVLSKTTLRIRYIKQEGKYLVSQLEPILIVDTLTASQEASLPNLNQPKTTEGETNKWQN
;
A
#
# COMPACT_ATOMS: atom_id res chain seq x y z
N THR A 1 -12.73 11.22 18.20
CA THR A 1 -13.83 11.52 18.79
C THR A 1 -14.81 12.04 17.89
N LYS A 2 -15.74 12.56 18.41
CA LYS A 2 -16.72 12.95 17.69
C LYS A 2 -16.37 13.77 16.58
N LYS A 3 -15.24 14.34 16.60
CA LYS A 3 -14.90 15.10 15.57
C LYS A 3 -14.81 14.37 14.32
N ALA A 4 -14.29 13.21 14.23
CA ALA A 4 -14.16 12.47 13.01
C ALA A 4 -15.51 12.15 12.42
N THR A 5 -16.50 12.00 13.26
CA THR A 5 -17.82 11.71 12.74
C THR A 5 -18.57 12.98 12.47
N GLY A 6 -18.08 14.11 12.95
CA GLY A 6 -18.82 15.34 12.84
C GLY A 6 -18.86 15.86 11.44
N SER A 7 -17.76 16.30 10.90
CA SER A 7 -17.82 16.97 9.63
C SER A 7 -16.66 16.68 8.72
N ASN A 8 -15.48 16.46 9.26
CA ASN A 8 -14.29 16.35 8.44
C ASN A 8 -13.61 15.02 8.61
N LEU A 9 -13.02 14.57 7.52
CA LEU A 9 -12.12 13.45 7.56
C LEU A 9 -10.81 13.93 8.16
N THR A 10 -10.28 13.25 9.16
CA THR A 10 -9.07 13.69 9.85
C THR A 10 -7.91 12.75 9.59
N GLN A 11 -6.70 13.28 9.71
CA GLN A 11 -5.51 12.45 9.57
C GLN A 11 -5.47 11.37 10.63
N SER A 12 -5.92 11.69 11.84
CA SER A 12 -5.94 10.73 12.93
C SER A 12 -6.83 9.54 12.60
N TYR A 13 -7.99 9.81 12.03
CA TYR A 13 -8.93 8.74 11.68
C TYR A 13 -8.37 7.86 10.56
N VAL A 14 -7.73 8.50 9.56
CA VAL A 14 -7.12 7.74 8.48
C VAL A 14 -5.99 6.88 9.03
N LYS A 15 -5.21 7.41 9.97
CA LYS A 15 -4.10 6.65 10.54
C LYS A 15 -4.60 5.47 11.36
N GLU A 16 -5.74 5.59 12.03
CA GLU A 16 -6.32 4.47 12.76
C GLU A 16 -6.63 3.31 11.81
N PHE A 17 -7.19 3.63 10.65
CA PHE A 17 -7.44 2.61 9.66
C PHE A 17 -6.14 1.97 9.17
N LEU A 18 -5.14 2.81 8.88
CA LEU A 18 -3.87 2.29 8.38
C LEU A 18 -3.19 1.39 9.40
N THR A 19 -3.31 1.74 10.68
CA THR A 19 -2.75 0.90 11.73
C THR A 19 -3.43 -0.46 11.76
N ALA A 20 -4.75 -0.48 11.64
CA ALA A 20 -5.49 -1.74 11.63
C ALA A 20 -5.15 -2.57 10.39
N TYR A 21 -4.99 -1.90 9.25
CA TYR A 21 -4.78 -2.57 7.99
C TYR A 21 -3.34 -3.11 7.84
N PHE A 22 -2.35 -2.35 8.32
CA PHE A 22 -0.95 -2.70 8.13
C PHE A 22 -0.32 -3.35 9.37
N THR A 23 -1.10 -3.74 10.36
CA THR A 23 -0.57 -4.43 11.52
C THR A 23 -1.24 -5.79 11.60
N LYS A 24 -0.49 -6.84 11.32
CA LYS A 24 -1.03 -8.19 11.31
C LYS A 24 0.06 -9.20 11.50
N LYS A 25 -0.27 -10.30 12.14
CA LYS A 25 0.68 -11.37 12.34
C LYS A 25 0.87 -12.21 11.08
N ASP A 26 -0.20 -12.40 10.33
CA ASP A 26 -0.16 -13.17 9.10
C ASP A 26 -1.36 -12.72 8.27
N LEU A 27 -1.41 -13.17 7.03
CA LEU A 27 -2.47 -12.81 6.10
C LEU A 27 -3.84 -13.13 6.69
N GLY A 28 -4.69 -12.14 6.72
CA GLY A 28 -6.06 -12.30 7.20
C GLY A 28 -6.24 -12.18 8.70
N GLU A 29 -5.16 -12.14 9.47
CA GLU A 29 -5.27 -12.12 10.91
C GLU A 29 -5.92 -10.83 11.43
N ASN A 30 -5.79 -9.74 10.67
CA ASN A 30 -6.28 -8.43 11.12
C ASN A 30 -7.66 -8.06 10.56
N ARG A 31 -8.39 -9.00 9.96
CA ARG A 31 -9.67 -8.65 9.34
C ARG A 31 -10.64 -7.97 10.27
N ASN A 32 -10.76 -8.46 11.50
CA ASN A 32 -11.70 -7.89 12.45
C ASN A 32 -11.32 -6.48 12.87
N ARG A 33 -10.04 -6.14 12.75
CA ARG A 33 -9.60 -4.81 13.16
C ARG A 33 -9.87 -3.77 12.08
N TYR A 34 -9.76 -4.12 10.80
CA TYR A 34 -10.02 -3.11 9.77
C TYR A 34 -11.46 -3.12 9.27
N LEU A 35 -12.20 -4.18 9.53
CA LEU A 35 -13.60 -4.26 9.11
C LEU A 35 -14.43 -3.03 9.51
N PRO A 36 -14.35 -2.54 10.74
CA PRO A 36 -15.22 -1.41 11.13
C PRO A 36 -14.97 -0.13 10.34
N PHE A 37 -13.85 -0.03 9.65
CA PHE A 37 -13.49 1.17 8.89
C PHE A 37 -13.96 1.11 7.45
N MET A 38 -14.52 0.01 6.99
CA MET A 38 -14.80 -0.19 5.57
C MET A 38 -16.28 -0.40 5.32
N THR A 39 -16.70 -0.07 4.10
CA THR A 39 -18.03 -0.48 3.67
C THR A 39 -18.03 -2.00 3.51
N GLU A 40 -19.18 -2.59 3.53
CA GLU A 40 -19.27 -4.03 3.37
C GLU A 40 -18.70 -4.47 2.02
N ALA A 41 -19.01 -3.73 0.97
CA ALA A 41 -18.51 -4.07 -0.36
C ALA A 41 -16.98 -3.99 -0.43
N ALA A 42 -16.40 -2.94 0.15
CA ALA A 42 -14.95 -2.79 0.15
C ALA A 42 -14.28 -3.89 0.98
N TYR A 43 -14.87 -4.21 2.11
CA TYR A 43 -14.35 -5.28 2.97
C TYR A 43 -14.38 -6.61 2.22
N GLN A 44 -15.50 -6.91 1.56
CA GLN A 44 -15.63 -8.17 0.84
C GLN A 44 -14.62 -8.26 -0.30
N GLN A 45 -14.37 -7.14 -0.97
CA GLN A 45 -13.38 -7.12 -2.04
C GLN A 45 -11.99 -7.39 -1.47
N GLU A 46 -11.68 -6.84 -0.31
CA GLU A 46 -10.40 -7.07 0.32
C GLU A 46 -10.23 -8.53 0.70
N VAL A 47 -11.25 -9.14 1.25
CA VAL A 47 -11.21 -10.55 1.62
C VAL A 47 -11.05 -11.42 0.38
N ASN A 48 -11.73 -11.07 -0.71
CA ASN A 48 -11.62 -11.83 -1.94
C ASN A 48 -10.20 -11.76 -2.50
N THR A 49 -9.57 -10.59 -2.43
CA THR A 49 -8.18 -10.43 -2.88
C THR A 49 -7.25 -11.30 -2.04
N GLU A 50 -7.49 -11.36 -0.74
CA GLU A 50 -6.67 -12.20 0.13
C GLU A 50 -6.76 -13.67 -0.23
N LYS A 51 -7.89 -14.09 -0.77
CA LYS A 51 -8.09 -15.50 -1.10
C LYS A 51 -7.50 -15.90 -2.43
N GLU A 52 -7.02 -14.95 -3.21
CA GLU A 52 -6.43 -15.27 -4.50
C GLU A 52 -5.14 -16.06 -4.32
N PRO A 53 -4.88 -17.03 -5.20
CA PRO A 53 -3.68 -17.88 -5.06
C PRO A 53 -2.38 -17.08 -4.96
N ALA A 54 -2.25 -15.99 -5.71
CA ALA A 54 -1.03 -15.20 -5.67
C ALA A 54 -0.82 -14.58 -4.29
N THR A 55 -1.91 -14.19 -3.62
CA THR A 55 -1.83 -13.62 -2.28
C THR A 55 -1.62 -14.73 -1.25
N GLN A 56 -2.35 -15.82 -1.39
CA GLN A 56 -2.22 -16.94 -0.45
C GLN A 56 -0.83 -17.54 -0.43
N ALA A 57 -0.07 -17.36 -1.50
CA ALA A 57 1.30 -17.86 -1.55
C ALA A 57 2.18 -17.21 -0.48
N TYR A 58 1.84 -16.02 0.00
CA TYR A 58 2.63 -15.35 1.02
C TYR A 58 2.26 -15.78 2.45
N LYS A 59 1.14 -16.48 2.62
CA LYS A 59 0.69 -16.83 3.95
C LYS A 59 1.70 -17.75 4.62
N GLY A 60 2.11 -17.38 5.83
CA GLY A 60 3.10 -18.14 6.56
C GLY A 60 4.54 -17.85 6.16
N TYR A 61 4.74 -17.00 5.14
CA TYR A 61 6.08 -16.58 4.72
C TYR A 61 6.33 -15.10 4.95
N VAL A 62 5.31 -14.27 4.79
CA VAL A 62 5.43 -12.85 5.09
C VAL A 62 4.54 -12.58 6.28
N VAL A 63 5.16 -12.35 7.42
CA VAL A 63 4.47 -12.31 8.70
C VAL A 63 4.91 -11.09 9.50
N ASP A 64 4.24 -10.85 10.61
CA ASP A 64 4.59 -9.80 11.58
C ASP A 64 4.73 -8.43 10.91
N THR A 65 3.72 -8.07 10.13
CA THR A 65 3.67 -6.76 9.49
C THR A 65 3.26 -5.73 10.52
N LYS A 66 3.97 -4.60 10.53
CA LYS A 66 3.68 -3.51 11.45
C LYS A 66 3.78 -2.18 10.74
N LEU A 67 2.83 -1.32 11.00
CA LEU A 67 2.90 0.05 10.49
C LEU A 67 4.05 0.77 11.19
N LYS A 68 4.89 1.43 10.41
CA LYS A 68 5.99 2.20 10.96
C LYS A 68 5.65 3.68 10.96
N SER A 69 5.23 4.21 9.83
CA SER A 69 4.85 5.62 9.72
C SER A 69 3.98 5.81 8.51
N ALA A 70 3.28 6.93 8.46
CA ALA A 70 2.45 7.26 7.32
C ALA A 70 2.43 8.77 7.13
N THR A 71 2.46 9.19 5.88
CA THR A 71 2.22 10.58 5.51
C THR A 71 0.86 10.60 4.84
N ILE A 72 -0.02 11.45 5.31
CA ILE A 72 -1.42 11.43 4.93
C ILE A 72 -1.82 12.78 4.37
N TYR A 73 -2.31 12.78 3.12
CA TYR A 73 -2.84 13.98 2.47
C TYR A 73 -4.31 13.77 2.25
N ILE A 74 -5.13 14.71 2.71
CA ILE A 74 -6.59 14.58 2.65
C ILE A 74 -7.18 15.65 1.76
N ASP A 75 -8.02 15.20 0.84
CA ASP A 75 -8.86 16.05 0.03
C ASP A 75 -10.26 15.97 0.64
N GLN A 76 -10.61 16.98 1.44
CA GLN A 76 -11.88 16.97 2.16
C GLN A 76 -13.07 17.01 1.21
N GLU A 77 -12.94 17.78 0.16
CA GLU A 77 -14.03 17.97 -0.76
C GLU A 77 -14.41 16.66 -1.44
N ASN A 78 -13.44 15.91 -1.85
CA ASN A 78 -13.67 14.66 -2.56
C ASN A 78 -13.62 13.42 -1.64
N LYS A 79 -13.49 13.63 -0.35
CA LYS A 79 -13.46 12.57 0.66
C LYS A 79 -12.44 11.48 0.28
N THR A 80 -11.26 11.93 -0.07
CA THR A 80 -10.21 11.05 -0.54
C THR A 80 -8.94 11.33 0.23
N ALA A 81 -8.18 10.30 0.53
CA ALA A 81 -6.87 10.44 1.14
C ALA A 81 -5.82 9.75 0.27
N ILE A 82 -4.68 10.40 0.11
CA ILE A 82 -3.51 9.77 -0.49
C ILE A 82 -2.55 9.56 0.66
N VAL A 83 -2.09 8.33 0.83
CA VAL A 83 -1.24 7.99 1.96
C VAL A 83 0.03 7.30 1.48
N GLN A 84 1.15 7.71 2.05
CA GLN A 84 2.43 7.05 1.83
C GLN A 84 2.74 6.32 3.11
N VAL A 85 2.82 5.01 3.04
CA VAL A 85 2.93 4.17 4.22
C VAL A 85 4.27 3.46 4.23
N ASN A 86 4.94 3.52 5.38
CA ASN A 86 6.13 2.72 5.64
C ASN A 86 5.74 1.67 6.65
N TYR A 87 6.07 0.42 6.35
CA TYR A 87 5.77 -0.67 7.27
C TYR A 87 6.90 -1.67 7.24
N THR A 88 6.98 -2.48 8.27
CA THR A 88 8.01 -3.52 8.35
C THR A 88 7.33 -4.86 8.38
N GLN A 89 8.06 -5.88 7.95
CA GLN A 89 7.56 -7.23 7.98
C GLN A 89 8.70 -8.19 8.17
N THR A 90 8.38 -9.41 8.52
CA THR A 90 9.34 -10.50 8.66
C THR A 90 9.14 -11.45 7.49
N GLN A 91 10.23 -11.83 6.86
CA GLN A 91 10.19 -12.75 5.71
C GLN A 91 10.84 -14.05 6.13
N LEU A 92 10.11 -15.15 5.95
CA LEU A 92 10.54 -16.47 6.35
C LEU A 92 10.98 -17.28 5.15
N GLN A 93 11.98 -18.14 5.35
CA GLN A 93 12.43 -19.00 4.28
C GLN A 93 11.60 -20.28 4.19
N LYS A 94 11.02 -20.70 5.32
CA LYS A 94 10.14 -21.85 5.34
C LYS A 94 8.85 -21.44 6.03
N LYS A 95 7.76 -22.03 5.59
CA LYS A 95 6.45 -21.64 6.09
C LYS A 95 6.36 -21.80 7.59
N ASN A 96 5.97 -20.72 8.27
CA ASN A 96 5.78 -20.66 9.72
C ASN A 96 7.02 -21.04 10.51
N ASN A 97 8.19 -20.95 9.90
CA ASN A 97 9.44 -21.31 10.57
C ASN A 97 10.34 -20.09 10.59
N TYR A 98 10.65 -19.62 11.80
CA TYR A 98 11.42 -18.39 11.96
C TYR A 98 12.94 -18.58 11.87
N ALA A 99 13.40 -19.80 11.61
CA ALA A 99 14.84 -20.01 11.45
C ALA A 99 15.33 -19.24 10.23
N ASN A 100 16.38 -18.46 10.43
CA ASN A 100 16.98 -17.64 9.38
C ASN A 100 16.00 -16.60 8.79
N ALA A 101 15.06 -16.15 9.60
CA ALA A 101 14.11 -15.14 9.17
C ALA A 101 14.78 -13.78 8.98
N GLN A 102 14.31 -13.03 8.00
CA GLN A 102 14.70 -11.64 7.85
C GLN A 102 13.66 -10.80 8.55
N THR A 103 14.06 -10.11 9.62
CA THR A 103 13.13 -9.32 10.41
C THR A 103 13.25 -7.86 10.06
N ASN A 104 12.20 -7.11 10.35
CA ASN A 104 12.17 -5.64 10.17
C ASN A 104 12.51 -5.23 8.73
N VAL A 105 12.05 -5.99 7.77
CA VAL A 105 12.24 -5.65 6.36
C VAL A 105 11.31 -4.47 6.07
N LEU A 106 11.89 -3.35 5.68
CA LEU A 106 11.14 -2.12 5.44
C LEU A 106 10.50 -2.17 4.05
N SER A 107 9.23 -1.81 3.99
CA SER A 107 8.49 -1.71 2.74
C SER A 107 7.72 -0.40 2.72
N LYS A 108 7.46 0.08 1.52
CA LYS A 108 6.71 1.31 1.32
C LYS A 108 5.60 1.06 0.32
N THR A 109 4.50 1.75 0.52
CA THR A 109 3.43 1.72 -0.47
C THR A 109 2.69 3.03 -0.45
N THR A 110 2.07 3.38 -1.56
CA THR A 110 1.22 4.56 -1.66
C THR A 110 -0.15 4.09 -2.03
N LEU A 111 -1.15 4.57 -1.32
CA LEU A 111 -2.53 4.16 -1.54
C LEU A 111 -3.41 5.37 -1.70
N ARG A 112 -4.45 5.23 -2.51
CA ARG A 112 -5.55 6.17 -2.54
C ARG A 112 -6.71 5.52 -1.82
N ILE A 113 -7.26 6.22 -0.83
CA ILE A 113 -8.37 5.72 -0.04
C ILE A 113 -9.55 6.62 -0.30
N ARG A 114 -10.63 6.09 -0.83
CA ARG A 114 -11.85 6.84 -1.04
C ARG A 114 -12.80 6.51 0.08
N TYR A 115 -13.42 7.55 0.63
CA TYR A 115 -14.35 7.41 1.74
C TYR A 115 -15.74 7.81 1.30
N ILE A 116 -16.73 7.22 1.94
CA ILE A 116 -18.10 7.71 1.87
C ILE A 116 -18.56 7.93 3.30
N LYS A 117 -19.56 8.74 3.46
CA LYS A 117 -20.11 9.01 4.78
C LYS A 117 -21.44 8.30 4.89
N GLN A 118 -21.54 7.40 5.87
CA GLN A 118 -22.78 6.68 6.11
C GLN A 118 -23.15 6.86 7.58
N GLU A 119 -24.35 7.35 7.81
CA GLU A 119 -24.83 7.53 9.18
C GLU A 119 -23.83 8.31 10.03
N GLY A 120 -23.31 9.38 9.45
CA GLY A 120 -22.39 10.25 10.15
C GLY A 120 -20.97 9.74 10.29
N LYS A 121 -20.66 8.60 9.68
CA LYS A 121 -19.38 7.97 9.84
C LYS A 121 -18.69 7.80 8.50
N TYR A 122 -17.40 8.07 8.45
CA TYR A 122 -16.65 7.85 7.23
C TYR A 122 -16.22 6.40 7.14
N LEU A 123 -16.46 5.78 6.00
CA LEU A 123 -16.06 4.40 5.74
C LEU A 123 -15.27 4.33 4.45
N VAL A 124 -14.26 3.49 4.44
CA VAL A 124 -13.46 3.25 3.24
C VAL A 124 -14.33 2.53 2.22
N SER A 125 -14.55 3.17 1.08
CA SER A 125 -15.34 2.56 0.01
C SER A 125 -14.46 1.99 -1.08
N GLN A 126 -13.21 2.46 -1.18
CA GLN A 126 -12.29 1.96 -2.19
C GLN A 126 -10.87 2.18 -1.70
N LEU A 127 -10.03 1.17 -1.86
CA LEU A 127 -8.64 1.21 -1.47
C LEU A 127 -7.84 0.72 -2.66
N GLU A 128 -6.98 1.58 -3.20
CA GLU A 128 -6.24 1.19 -4.39
C GLU A 128 -4.81 1.65 -4.32
N PRO A 129 -3.87 0.82 -4.78
CA PRO A 129 -2.48 1.23 -4.81
C PRO A 129 -2.26 2.25 -5.92
N ILE A 130 -1.31 3.15 -5.69
CA ILE A 130 -0.95 4.16 -6.67
C ILE A 130 0.53 4.01 -6.94
N LEU A 131 0.87 3.94 -8.22
CA LEU A 131 2.27 3.95 -8.60
C LEU A 131 2.68 5.40 -8.74
N ILE A 132 3.62 5.82 -7.88
CA ILE A 132 4.13 7.17 -7.95
C ILE A 132 5.39 7.17 -8.80
N VAL A 133 5.38 7.99 -9.82
CA VAL A 133 6.55 8.17 -10.66
C VAL A 133 7.09 9.56 -10.39
N ASP A 134 8.34 9.63 -9.95
CA ASP A 134 8.93 10.90 -9.63
C ASP A 134 9.03 11.77 -10.86
N THR A 135 8.75 13.05 -10.69
CA THR A 135 8.92 14.00 -11.77
C THR A 135 10.40 14.30 -11.91
N LEU A 136 10.93 14.09 -13.10
CA LEU A 136 12.32 14.34 -13.38
C LEU A 136 12.48 15.64 -14.14
N THR A 137 13.59 16.33 -13.89
CA THR A 137 13.94 17.48 -14.71
C THR A 137 14.43 16.98 -16.06
N ALA A 138 14.45 17.85 -17.04
CA ALA A 138 14.92 17.47 -18.36
C ALA A 138 16.35 16.94 -18.30
N SER A 139 17.21 17.54 -17.47
CA SER A 139 18.58 17.08 -17.39
C SER A 139 18.68 15.72 -16.71
N GLN A 140 17.82 15.46 -15.74
CA GLN A 140 17.81 14.16 -15.10
C GLN A 140 17.35 13.09 -16.08
N GLU A 141 16.34 13.39 -16.87
CA GLU A 141 15.88 12.45 -17.87
C GLU A 141 16.94 12.17 -18.91
N ALA A 142 17.65 13.20 -19.31
CA ALA A 142 18.67 13.02 -20.31
C ALA A 142 19.82 12.16 -19.81
N SER A 143 20.05 12.13 -18.50
CA SER A 143 21.14 11.36 -17.93
C SER A 143 20.78 9.92 -17.64
N LEU A 144 19.50 9.56 -17.74
CA LEU A 144 19.07 8.19 -17.43
C LEU A 144 19.26 7.28 -18.63
N PRO A 145 19.54 6.01 -18.39
CA PRO A 145 19.48 5.05 -19.47
C PRO A 145 18.07 5.01 -19.99
N ASN A 146 17.91 4.91 -21.28
CA ASN A 146 16.59 4.90 -21.85
C ASN A 146 16.04 3.48 -21.85
N LEU A 147 15.32 3.15 -20.81
CA LEU A 147 14.82 1.79 -20.64
C LEU A 147 13.65 1.48 -21.53
N ASN A 148 13.02 2.52 -22.08
CA ASN A 148 11.87 2.31 -22.92
C ASN A 148 12.19 2.21 -24.40
N GLN A 149 13.44 2.47 -24.77
CA GLN A 149 13.84 2.33 -26.16
C GLN A 149 14.43 0.96 -26.38
N PRO A 150 14.29 0.43 -27.57
CA PRO A 150 14.98 -0.79 -27.90
C PRO A 150 16.45 -0.51 -27.74
N LYS A 151 17.19 -1.44 -27.15
CA LYS A 151 18.60 -1.24 -26.99
C LYS A 151 19.18 -1.25 -28.37
N THR A 152 19.62 -0.18 -28.73
CA THR A 152 20.30 -0.19 -29.98
C THR A 152 21.66 -0.70 -29.71
N THR A 153 21.92 -1.05 -29.74
CA THR A 153 22.83 -1.28 -29.44
C THR A 153 23.76 -0.63 -29.77
N GLU A 154 23.65 0.00 -29.50
CA GLU A 154 24.21 0.62 -29.54
C GLU A 154 24.96 0.58 -29.51
N GLY A 155 25.04 0.09 -29.72
CA GLY A 155 25.37 0.40 -29.78
C GLY A 155 25.63 0.11 -30.02
N GLU A 156 25.17 -0.41 -30.38
CA GLU A 156 25.08 -0.47 -30.66
C GLU A 156 25.07 -0.21 -31.28
N THR A 157 25.18 -0.39 -31.57
CA THR A 157 25.12 0.09 -32.12
C THR A 157 25.55 0.18 -32.52
N ASN A 158 25.88 0.03 -32.75
CA ASN A 158 26.10 0.28 -33.06
C ASN A 158 26.72 -0.07 -33.29
N LYS A 159 26.85 -0.37 -33.40
CA LYS A 159 27.18 -0.51 -33.49
C LYS A 159 27.32 -0.83 -34.17
N TRP A 160 27.17 -1.05 -34.60
CA TRP A 160 26.99 -1.14 -35.19
C TRP A 160 27.22 -0.69 -35.77
N GLN A 161 27.21 -0.47 -35.92
CA GLN A 161 27.32 0.08 -36.19
C GLN A 161 27.95 0.22 -36.54
N ASN A 162 28.37 0.03 -36.86
CA ASN A 162 28.84 0.25 -36.97
C ASN A 162 29.07 0.25 -37.09
#